data_eb83a95f8f96793cae858303ce5b12b6
#
_entry.id   eb83a95f8f96793cae858303ce5b12b6
#
_cell.length_a   1.000
_cell.length_b   1.000
_cell.length_c   1.000
_cell.angle_alpha   90.00
_cell.angle_beta   90.00
_cell.angle_gamma   90.00
#
_symmetry.space_group_name_H-M   'P 1'
#
loop_
_entity.id
_entity.type
_entity.pdbx_description
1 polymer ?
#
loop_
_entity_poly.entity_id
_entity_poly.type
_entity_poly.pdbx_seq_one_letter_code
_entity_poly.pdbx_strand_id
1 'polypeptide(L)'
;MKNIVNKLEQRYTGFGTNLDHDIAIRRLICYYCDVYRGVSVNPDSHQDLTRDPFIFACKFSTSAGWEDTLALASEDGRIALQDTTVKSEEPHLSMEGTTAHYNAIFDINWMPGEMKLITASGDHSIKLWDLDEEKITLINTFNCHDRCVKTAVFRPEDKSVFVSGARDGNIFLWDIRAKHPHDHPKPDSGIYNAHGTTKVLTSHNSSRPRCRRRSLISGERAQSITGLVFQDDDTLISCGAGDGVIKVWDMRKHYTIHKKEPLPKHTFKYKGNSTQYGFTSLAICPSRLILYVNCRDNVIYSYNLSSYNQNPMAEYYGHRNESYYVKSCLSPDGKYLLSGSTDEFAYIWKTSKPGGPIFKLCGHTEEVTSVAWKPYGEPVIATACDDGYHRIWRVGLENKGENDEIEVQGRAEPITFTMHPQQSKLESTPTFSGFKKSHLF
;
A
#
# COMPACT_ATOMS: atom_id res chain seq x y z
N MET A 1 -33.83 1.87 24.53
CA MET A 1 -34.24 2.75 23.42
C MET A 1 -33.34 3.98 23.26
N LYS A 2 -33.02 4.79 24.29
CA LYS A 2 -32.11 5.95 24.12
C LYS A 2 -30.76 5.64 23.48
N ASN A 3 -30.16 4.46 23.72
CA ASN A 3 -28.89 4.07 23.14
C ASN A 3 -28.96 3.75 21.64
N ILE A 4 -30.09 3.35 21.11
CA ILE A 4 -30.29 3.05 19.69
C ILE A 4 -30.52 4.34 18.92
N VAL A 5 -31.26 5.29 19.49
CA VAL A 5 -31.54 6.59 18.86
C VAL A 5 -30.23 7.39 18.73
N ASN A 6 -29.40 7.46 19.78
CA ASN A 6 -28.09 8.12 19.72
C ASN A 6 -27.13 7.46 18.69
N LYS A 7 -27.26 6.16 18.49
CA LYS A 7 -26.47 5.45 17.47
C LYS A 7 -26.97 5.73 16.05
N LEU A 8 -28.26 5.87 15.86
CA LEU A 8 -28.85 6.28 14.60
C LEU A 8 -28.51 7.74 14.26
N GLU A 9 -28.53 8.64 15.26
CA GLU A 9 -28.09 10.02 15.08
C GLU A 9 -26.58 10.13 14.74
N GLN A 10 -25.73 9.29 15.35
CA GLN A 10 -24.31 9.22 15.02
C GLN A 10 -24.06 8.65 13.62
N ARG A 11 -24.91 7.74 13.12
CA ARG A 11 -24.89 7.30 11.72
C ARG A 11 -25.23 8.44 10.75
N TYR A 12 -26.20 9.26 11.10
CA TYR A 12 -26.62 10.41 10.29
C TYR A 12 -25.57 11.52 10.23
N THR A 13 -24.71 11.62 11.24
CA THR A 13 -23.64 12.62 11.31
C THR A 13 -22.31 12.12 10.74
N GLY A 14 -22.27 10.94 10.13
CA GLY A 14 -21.06 10.38 9.50
C GLY A 14 -20.00 9.84 10.48
N PHE A 15 -20.25 9.92 11.77
CA PHE A 15 -19.42 9.26 12.79
C PHE A 15 -19.89 7.81 12.96
N GLY A 16 -19.44 6.90 12.08
CA GLY A 16 -19.62 5.47 12.25
C GLY A 16 -19.11 5.04 13.62
N THR A 17 -19.95 4.38 14.41
CA THR A 17 -19.54 3.93 15.74
C THR A 17 -18.59 2.73 15.59
N ASN A 18 -17.60 2.63 16.48
CA ASN A 18 -16.70 1.48 16.60
C ASN A 18 -17.43 0.11 16.66
N LEU A 19 -18.72 0.12 17.02
CA LEU A 19 -19.57 -1.05 17.09
C LEU A 19 -19.99 -1.55 15.69
N ASP A 20 -20.10 -0.66 14.71
CA ASP A 20 -20.57 -1.02 13.37
C ASP A 20 -19.53 -1.85 12.63
N HIS A 21 -18.25 -1.51 12.76
CA HIS A 21 -17.17 -2.33 12.18
C HIS A 21 -17.06 -3.71 12.85
N ASP A 22 -17.13 -3.78 14.19
CA ASP A 22 -17.09 -5.08 14.89
C ASP A 22 -18.30 -5.97 14.51
N ILE A 23 -19.48 -5.39 14.33
CA ILE A 23 -20.68 -6.10 13.89
C ILE A 23 -20.53 -6.54 12.43
N ALA A 24 -20.11 -5.63 11.55
CA ALA A 24 -19.95 -5.93 10.14
C ALA A 24 -18.90 -7.04 9.90
N ILE A 25 -17.79 -6.99 10.61
CA ILE A 25 -16.76 -8.04 10.55
C ILE A 25 -17.32 -9.39 11.02
N ARG A 26 -18.08 -9.41 12.13
CA ARG A 26 -18.73 -10.64 12.59
C ARG A 26 -19.77 -11.14 11.59
N ARG A 27 -20.54 -10.26 10.97
CA ARG A 27 -21.52 -10.63 9.94
C ARG A 27 -20.84 -11.15 8.67
N LEU A 28 -19.73 -10.53 8.26
CA LEU A 28 -18.92 -11.01 7.15
C LEU A 28 -18.48 -12.47 7.36
N ILE A 29 -18.13 -12.83 8.59
CA ILE A 29 -17.69 -14.19 8.94
C ILE A 29 -18.86 -15.16 9.15
N CYS A 30 -19.90 -14.73 9.87
CA CYS A 30 -20.90 -15.65 10.43
C CYS A 30 -22.08 -15.93 9.50
N TYR A 31 -22.46 -15.00 8.62
CA TYR A 31 -23.73 -15.10 7.94
C TYR A 31 -23.71 -14.96 6.43
N TYR A 32 -23.18 -13.89 5.87
CA TYR A 32 -23.18 -13.67 4.42
C TYR A 32 -22.10 -12.69 4.02
N CYS A 33 -21.17 -13.15 3.21
CA CYS A 33 -20.24 -12.29 2.48
C CYS A 33 -20.82 -12.10 1.07
N ASP A 34 -21.25 -10.89 0.76
CA ASP A 34 -21.56 -10.53 -0.62
C ASP A 34 -20.21 -10.17 -1.29
N VAL A 35 -19.74 -11.09 -2.13
CA VAL A 35 -18.47 -10.92 -2.86
C VAL A 35 -18.79 -10.90 -4.33
N TYR A 36 -18.34 -9.87 -5.00
CA TYR A 36 -18.46 -9.80 -6.45
C TYR A 36 -17.16 -9.37 -7.10
N ARG A 37 -17.00 -9.78 -8.33
CA ARG A 37 -15.88 -9.44 -9.18
C ARG A 37 -16.05 -7.99 -9.64
N GLY A 38 -14.98 -7.22 -9.55
CA GLY A 38 -15.00 -5.86 -10.07
C GLY A 38 -14.92 -5.80 -11.59
N VAL A 39 -15.10 -4.61 -12.11
CA VAL A 39 -15.06 -4.32 -13.55
C VAL A 39 -13.65 -4.54 -14.10
N SER A 40 -13.54 -5.03 -15.34
CA SER A 40 -12.24 -5.15 -16.01
C SER A 40 -11.59 -3.78 -16.19
N VAL A 41 -10.30 -3.69 -15.88
CA VAL A 41 -9.51 -2.46 -16.10
C VAL A 41 -9.17 -2.27 -17.58
N ASN A 42 -9.16 -3.37 -18.36
CA ASN A 42 -8.94 -3.34 -19.79
C ASN A 42 -10.24 -3.70 -20.53
N PRO A 43 -10.94 -2.72 -21.13
CA PRO A 43 -12.19 -2.97 -21.85
C PRO A 43 -12.02 -3.88 -23.08
N ASP A 44 -10.81 -3.95 -23.63
CA ASP A 44 -10.50 -4.75 -24.82
C ASP A 44 -10.11 -6.19 -24.50
N SER A 45 -9.97 -6.58 -23.23
CA SER A 45 -9.53 -7.92 -22.82
C SER A 45 -10.45 -9.05 -23.28
N HIS A 46 -11.72 -8.76 -23.49
CA HIS A 46 -12.70 -9.72 -24.00
C HIS A 46 -12.58 -10.01 -25.50
N GLN A 47 -11.91 -9.11 -26.25
CA GLN A 47 -11.76 -9.25 -27.70
C GLN A 47 -10.50 -10.02 -28.09
N ASP A 48 -9.45 -9.96 -27.27
CA ASP A 48 -8.12 -10.47 -27.62
C ASP A 48 -7.72 -11.76 -26.90
N LEU A 49 -8.52 -12.51 -26.24
CA LEU A 49 -8.12 -13.73 -25.48
C LEU A 49 -6.86 -13.54 -24.58
N THR A 50 -6.46 -12.31 -24.34
CA THR A 50 -5.34 -11.96 -23.49
C THR A 50 -5.80 -11.89 -22.05
N ARG A 51 -4.94 -12.29 -21.13
CA ARG A 51 -5.20 -12.21 -19.68
C ARG A 51 -5.40 -10.75 -19.27
N ASP A 52 -6.38 -10.50 -18.40
CA ASP A 52 -6.52 -9.19 -17.77
C ASP A 52 -5.22 -8.79 -17.06
N PRO A 53 -4.79 -7.50 -17.17
CA PRO A 53 -3.56 -7.05 -16.55
C PRO A 53 -3.66 -7.08 -15.03
N PHE A 54 -2.55 -7.39 -14.37
CA PHE A 54 -2.47 -7.41 -12.91
C PHE A 54 -2.80 -6.04 -12.32
N ILE A 55 -3.52 -6.04 -11.20
CA ILE A 55 -3.88 -4.82 -10.47
C ILE A 55 -2.92 -4.66 -9.29
N PHE A 56 -1.99 -3.72 -9.38
CA PHE A 56 -0.98 -3.49 -8.34
C PHE A 56 -1.42 -2.52 -7.24
N ALA A 57 -2.42 -1.70 -7.49
CA ALA A 57 -2.93 -0.78 -6.48
C ALA A 57 -4.45 -0.61 -6.57
N CYS A 58 -5.10 -0.61 -5.43
CA CYS A 58 -6.49 -0.22 -5.27
C CYS A 58 -6.63 0.67 -4.03
N LYS A 59 -7.40 1.75 -4.13
CA LYS A 59 -7.69 2.64 -2.99
C LYS A 59 -9.04 3.31 -3.12
N PHE A 60 -9.80 3.30 -2.05
CA PHE A 60 -11.05 4.06 -1.94
C PHE A 60 -10.79 5.56 -1.85
N SER A 61 -11.70 6.34 -2.42
CA SER A 61 -11.70 7.79 -2.30
C SER A 61 -11.86 8.23 -0.85
N THR A 62 -11.17 9.33 -0.51
CA THR A 62 -11.31 10.00 0.79
C THR A 62 -12.16 11.27 0.71
N SER A 63 -12.74 11.56 -0.45
CA SER A 63 -13.56 12.75 -0.70
C SER A 63 -15.00 12.51 -0.31
N ALA A 64 -15.61 13.50 0.34
CA ALA A 64 -16.99 13.42 0.77
C ALA A 64 -17.95 13.31 -0.43
N GLY A 65 -18.88 12.36 -0.36
CA GLY A 65 -19.82 12.05 -1.45
C GLY A 65 -19.28 11.07 -2.50
N TRP A 66 -18.00 10.68 -2.43
CA TRP A 66 -17.34 9.75 -3.35
C TRP A 66 -16.68 8.57 -2.62
N GLU A 67 -17.15 8.28 -1.41
CA GLU A 67 -16.55 7.27 -0.52
C GLU A 67 -16.67 5.84 -1.10
N ASP A 68 -17.62 5.62 -1.99
CA ASP A 68 -17.84 4.35 -2.68
C ASP A 68 -17.01 4.20 -3.94
N THR A 69 -16.27 5.24 -4.34
CA THR A 69 -15.40 5.20 -5.52
C THR A 69 -14.08 4.54 -5.20
N LEU A 70 -13.79 3.45 -5.90
CA LEU A 70 -12.54 2.71 -5.84
C LEU A 70 -11.67 3.05 -7.06
N ALA A 71 -10.47 3.55 -6.83
CA ALA A 71 -9.47 3.70 -7.88
C ALA A 71 -8.62 2.44 -7.99
N LEU A 72 -8.38 2.01 -9.22
CA LEU A 72 -7.62 0.83 -9.59
C LEU A 72 -6.46 1.22 -10.49
N ALA A 73 -5.32 0.58 -10.34
CA ALA A 73 -4.17 0.77 -11.23
C ALA A 73 -3.54 -0.57 -11.60
N SER A 74 -3.23 -0.71 -12.88
CA SER A 74 -2.81 -1.97 -13.47
C SER A 74 -1.36 -1.99 -13.95
N GLU A 75 -0.90 -3.18 -14.27
CA GLU A 75 0.42 -3.46 -14.82
C GLU A 75 0.65 -2.80 -16.17
N ASP A 76 -0.39 -2.70 -17.00
CA ASP A 76 -0.32 -2.08 -18.33
C ASP A 76 -0.37 -0.55 -18.32
N GLY A 77 -0.36 0.07 -17.13
CA GLY A 77 -0.33 1.52 -16.98
C GLY A 77 -1.70 2.21 -17.08
N ARG A 78 -2.79 1.48 -16.87
CA ARG A 78 -4.15 2.03 -16.88
C ARG A 78 -4.63 2.39 -15.48
N ILE A 79 -5.52 3.37 -15.40
CA ILE A 79 -6.30 3.74 -14.23
C ILE A 79 -7.77 3.47 -14.56
N ALA A 80 -8.49 2.86 -13.63
CA ALA A 80 -9.93 2.74 -13.70
C ALA A 80 -10.57 3.21 -12.39
N LEU A 81 -11.81 3.69 -12.48
CA LEU A 81 -12.63 4.05 -11.33
C LEU A 81 -13.86 3.16 -11.32
N GLN A 82 -14.19 2.63 -10.16
CA GLN A 82 -15.39 1.83 -9.96
C GLN A 82 -16.23 2.39 -8.82
N ASP A 83 -17.52 2.58 -9.08
CA ASP A 83 -18.51 2.73 -8.02
C ASP A 83 -18.80 1.35 -7.42
N THR A 84 -18.43 1.17 -6.15
CA THR A 84 -18.62 -0.11 -5.47
C THR A 84 -20.05 -0.33 -4.97
N THR A 85 -20.97 0.61 -5.11
CA THR A 85 -22.39 0.43 -4.80
C THR A 85 -23.09 -0.42 -5.84
N VAL A 86 -22.59 -0.41 -7.08
CA VAL A 86 -23.15 -1.07 -8.25
C VAL A 86 -22.45 -2.40 -8.48
N LYS A 87 -23.22 -3.46 -8.68
CA LYS A 87 -22.70 -4.77 -9.09
C LYS A 87 -22.35 -4.76 -10.58
N SER A 88 -21.33 -5.51 -10.96
CA SER A 88 -20.66 -5.46 -12.27
C SER A 88 -21.49 -5.78 -13.50
N GLU A 89 -22.78 -6.07 -13.38
CA GLU A 89 -23.67 -6.33 -14.52
C GLU A 89 -24.14 -5.05 -15.25
N GLU A 90 -23.90 -3.88 -14.66
CA GLU A 90 -24.22 -2.58 -15.29
C GLU A 90 -22.94 -1.79 -15.57
N PRO A 91 -22.35 -1.94 -16.78
CA PRO A 91 -21.06 -1.31 -17.11
C PRO A 91 -21.09 0.22 -17.18
N HIS A 92 -22.26 0.84 -17.11
CA HIS A 92 -22.43 2.29 -17.33
C HIS A 92 -22.00 3.18 -16.14
N LEU A 93 -21.63 2.60 -14.99
CA LEU A 93 -21.31 3.33 -13.76
C LEU A 93 -19.84 3.21 -13.34
N SER A 94 -18.98 2.71 -14.21
CA SER A 94 -17.54 2.66 -13.99
C SER A 94 -16.82 3.38 -15.11
N MET A 95 -15.84 4.20 -14.78
CA MET A 95 -14.94 4.75 -15.79
C MET A 95 -13.99 3.62 -16.22
N GLU A 96 -14.07 3.25 -17.49
CA GLU A 96 -13.19 2.29 -18.12
C GLU A 96 -11.73 2.74 -18.05
N GLY A 97 -10.83 1.75 -18.06
CA GLY A 97 -9.41 1.99 -17.89
C GLY A 97 -8.81 2.98 -18.87
N THR A 98 -8.40 4.13 -18.36
CA THR A 98 -7.69 5.15 -19.13
C THR A 98 -6.19 4.85 -19.11
N THR A 99 -5.54 4.82 -20.30
CA THR A 99 -4.09 4.70 -20.39
C THR A 99 -3.42 5.94 -19.78
N ALA A 100 -2.83 5.76 -18.62
CA ALA A 100 -2.25 6.82 -17.82
C ALA A 100 -0.72 6.87 -17.95
N HIS A 101 -0.07 5.74 -18.02
CA HIS A 101 1.38 5.58 -18.06
C HIS A 101 1.81 4.58 -19.13
N TYR A 102 3.10 4.62 -19.49
CA TYR A 102 3.71 3.66 -20.43
C TYR A 102 4.24 2.39 -19.76
N ASN A 103 4.08 2.27 -18.45
CA ASN A 103 4.52 1.12 -17.66
C ASN A 103 3.62 0.96 -16.43
N ALA A 104 3.76 -0.15 -15.73
CA ALA A 104 3.01 -0.50 -14.54
C ALA A 104 2.87 0.65 -13.54
N ILE A 105 1.70 0.80 -12.97
CA ILE A 105 1.43 1.75 -11.89
C ILE A 105 1.50 0.98 -10.57
N PHE A 106 2.46 1.33 -9.72
CA PHE A 106 2.70 0.62 -8.47
C PHE A 106 1.95 1.19 -7.27
N ASP A 107 1.57 2.45 -7.32
CA ASP A 107 0.84 3.09 -6.22
C ASP A 107 -0.10 4.17 -6.73
N ILE A 108 -1.24 4.31 -6.04
CA ILE A 108 -2.23 5.37 -6.20
C ILE A 108 -2.45 6.02 -4.84
N ASN A 109 -2.60 7.33 -4.81
CA ASN A 109 -3.03 8.03 -3.62
C ASN A 109 -3.99 9.17 -3.94
N TRP A 110 -5.09 9.22 -3.21
CA TRP A 110 -6.05 10.30 -3.30
C TRP A 110 -5.52 11.55 -2.61
N MET A 111 -5.78 12.71 -3.21
CA MET A 111 -5.55 14.00 -2.56
C MET A 111 -6.58 14.17 -1.43
N PRO A 112 -6.17 14.52 -0.22
CA PRO A 112 -7.11 14.65 0.89
C PRO A 112 -8.25 15.62 0.61
N GLY A 113 -9.49 15.13 0.65
CA GLY A 113 -10.71 15.93 0.47
C GLY A 113 -10.97 16.47 -0.93
N GLU A 114 -10.26 15.99 -1.97
CA GLU A 114 -10.49 16.37 -3.36
C GLU A 114 -10.58 15.13 -4.27
N MET A 115 -11.35 15.27 -5.37
CA MET A 115 -11.41 14.23 -6.39
C MET A 115 -10.20 14.33 -7.34
N LYS A 116 -9.03 14.26 -6.73
CA LYS A 116 -7.75 14.21 -7.42
C LYS A 116 -6.92 13.07 -6.88
N LEU A 117 -6.11 12.48 -7.72
CA LEU A 117 -5.19 11.43 -7.30
C LEU A 117 -3.82 11.57 -7.95
N ILE A 118 -2.81 11.00 -7.30
CA ILE A 118 -1.48 10.81 -7.86
C ILE A 118 -1.24 9.33 -8.13
N THR A 119 -0.47 9.08 -9.20
CA THR A 119 -0.02 7.73 -9.58
C THR A 119 1.49 7.69 -9.64
N ALA A 120 2.07 6.58 -9.17
CA ALA A 120 3.50 6.31 -9.21
C ALA A 120 3.80 5.13 -10.12
N SER A 121 4.63 5.34 -11.16
CA SER A 121 4.79 4.36 -12.24
C SER A 121 6.22 3.88 -12.45
N GLY A 122 6.30 2.71 -13.11
CA GLY A 122 7.50 2.12 -13.66
C GLY A 122 8.13 2.90 -14.80
N ASP A 123 7.41 3.82 -15.41
CA ASP A 123 7.92 4.76 -16.43
C ASP A 123 8.74 5.93 -15.82
N HIS A 124 9.05 5.87 -14.54
CA HIS A 124 9.83 6.82 -13.75
C HIS A 124 9.12 8.14 -13.44
N SER A 125 7.83 8.24 -13.78
CA SER A 125 7.03 9.44 -13.56
C SER A 125 6.01 9.29 -12.45
N ILE A 126 5.63 10.42 -11.89
CA ILE A 126 4.42 10.59 -11.07
C ILE A 126 3.48 11.51 -11.85
N LYS A 127 2.20 11.20 -11.88
CA LYS A 127 1.21 12.02 -12.54
C LYS A 127 0.09 12.40 -11.58
N LEU A 128 -0.35 13.64 -11.67
CA LEU A 128 -1.50 14.18 -10.94
C LEU A 128 -2.69 14.25 -11.88
N TRP A 129 -3.80 13.71 -11.44
CA TRP A 129 -5.03 13.59 -12.19
C TRP A 129 -6.16 14.32 -11.49
N ASP A 130 -7.01 14.98 -12.28
CA ASP A 130 -8.31 15.50 -11.87
C ASP A 130 -9.39 14.54 -12.33
N LEU A 131 -10.33 14.27 -11.46
CA LEU A 131 -11.38 13.30 -11.68
C LEU A 131 -12.72 14.02 -11.61
N ASP A 132 -13.37 14.09 -12.74
CA ASP A 132 -14.74 14.58 -12.88
C ASP A 132 -15.68 13.38 -13.10
N GLU A 133 -16.99 13.56 -13.00
CA GLU A 133 -17.99 12.50 -13.15
C GLU A 133 -17.84 11.70 -14.45
N GLU A 134 -17.36 12.34 -15.50
CA GLU A 134 -17.27 11.73 -16.83
C GLU A 134 -15.84 11.52 -17.34
N LYS A 135 -14.81 12.09 -16.69
CA LYS A 135 -13.48 12.15 -17.28
C LYS A 135 -12.34 12.18 -16.28
N ILE A 136 -11.30 11.41 -16.61
CA ILE A 136 -9.98 11.47 -15.95
C ILE A 136 -9.09 12.40 -16.77
N THR A 137 -8.64 13.51 -16.18
CA THR A 137 -7.79 14.49 -16.87
C THR A 137 -6.43 14.64 -16.22
N LEU A 138 -5.37 14.61 -17.04
CA LEU A 138 -4.01 14.83 -16.55
C LEU A 138 -3.81 16.31 -16.22
N ILE A 139 -3.46 16.63 -14.97
CA ILE A 139 -3.10 17.99 -14.54
C ILE A 139 -1.60 18.22 -14.74
N ASN A 140 -0.77 17.31 -14.23
CA ASN A 140 0.68 17.51 -14.21
C ASN A 140 1.46 16.20 -14.22
N THR A 141 2.71 16.27 -14.74
CA THR A 141 3.65 15.15 -14.75
C THR A 141 4.94 15.56 -14.06
N PHE A 142 5.40 14.75 -13.11
CA PHE A 142 6.61 14.99 -12.32
C PHE A 142 7.66 13.94 -12.69
N ASN A 143 8.75 14.39 -13.30
CA ASN A 143 9.83 13.54 -13.83
C ASN A 143 11.16 13.96 -13.19
N CYS A 144 11.67 13.16 -12.26
CA CYS A 144 12.98 13.39 -11.67
C CYS A 144 13.66 12.12 -11.16
N HIS A 145 12.90 11.03 -11.04
CA HIS A 145 13.46 9.75 -10.65
C HIS A 145 14.15 9.07 -11.82
N ASP A 146 15.29 8.45 -11.54
CA ASP A 146 16.08 7.69 -12.54
C ASP A 146 15.60 6.24 -12.70
N ARG A 147 14.69 5.79 -11.84
CA ARG A 147 14.12 4.43 -11.84
C ARG A 147 12.66 4.45 -11.43
N CYS A 148 12.03 3.26 -11.55
CA CYS A 148 10.61 3.06 -11.21
C CYS A 148 10.22 3.70 -9.88
N VAL A 149 9.19 4.54 -9.90
CA VAL A 149 8.59 5.12 -8.70
C VAL A 149 7.68 4.07 -8.08
N LYS A 150 7.90 3.75 -6.80
CA LYS A 150 7.18 2.66 -6.11
C LYS A 150 6.07 3.15 -5.22
N THR A 151 6.13 4.39 -4.75
CA THR A 151 5.14 4.95 -3.84
C THR A 151 5.13 6.47 -3.92
N ALA A 152 3.96 7.07 -3.75
CA ALA A 152 3.79 8.51 -3.66
C ALA A 152 2.66 8.81 -2.67
N VAL A 153 2.87 9.71 -1.71
CA VAL A 153 1.89 10.00 -0.64
C VAL A 153 1.76 11.50 -0.40
N PHE A 154 0.54 11.96 -0.25
CA PHE A 154 0.25 13.35 0.10
C PHE A 154 0.57 13.63 1.57
N ARG A 155 0.94 14.89 1.84
CA ARG A 155 1.00 15.42 3.20
C ARG A 155 -0.42 15.48 3.77
N PRO A 156 -0.63 15.15 5.05
CA PRO A 156 -1.99 15.01 5.59
C PRO A 156 -2.80 16.30 5.64
N GLU A 157 -2.21 17.40 6.08
CA GLU A 157 -2.91 18.68 6.25
C GLU A 157 -2.68 19.62 5.04
N ASP A 158 -1.46 19.63 4.48
CA ASP A 158 -1.17 20.38 3.26
C ASP A 158 -1.27 19.49 2.01
N LYS A 159 -2.49 19.38 1.51
CA LYS A 159 -2.82 18.56 0.34
C LYS A 159 -2.09 18.97 -0.96
N SER A 160 -1.46 20.14 -0.99
CA SER A 160 -0.69 20.58 -2.15
C SER A 160 0.75 20.03 -2.17
N VAL A 161 1.16 19.36 -1.09
CA VAL A 161 2.51 18.79 -0.97
C VAL A 161 2.41 17.25 -0.92
N PHE A 162 3.25 16.61 -1.70
CA PHE A 162 3.40 15.15 -1.66
C PHE A 162 4.87 14.75 -1.71
N VAL A 163 5.15 13.51 -1.36
CA VAL A 163 6.47 12.88 -1.50
C VAL A 163 6.38 11.64 -2.36
N SER A 164 7.47 11.36 -3.07
CA SER A 164 7.64 10.15 -3.87
C SER A 164 8.88 9.38 -3.48
N GLY A 165 8.83 8.06 -3.59
CA GLY A 165 9.94 7.16 -3.34
C GLY A 165 10.11 6.15 -4.47
N ALA A 166 11.37 5.93 -4.89
CA ALA A 166 11.63 5.12 -6.06
C ALA A 166 12.74 4.07 -5.85
N ARG A 167 12.90 3.24 -6.86
CA ARG A 167 13.95 2.21 -6.91
C ARG A 167 15.36 2.78 -7.01
N ASP A 168 15.51 4.08 -7.29
CA ASP A 168 16.78 4.80 -7.25
C ASP A 168 17.26 5.09 -5.82
N GLY A 169 16.44 4.80 -4.80
CA GLY A 169 16.76 5.03 -3.40
C GLY A 169 16.52 6.46 -2.92
N ASN A 170 15.96 7.30 -3.77
CA ASN A 170 15.68 8.70 -3.46
C ASN A 170 14.25 8.91 -3.01
N ILE A 171 14.05 9.90 -2.16
CA ILE A 171 12.74 10.42 -1.78
C ILE A 171 12.72 11.90 -2.18
N PHE A 172 11.72 12.28 -2.99
CA PHE A 172 11.55 13.67 -3.42
C PHE A 172 10.28 14.27 -2.85
N LEU A 173 10.38 15.54 -2.45
CA LEU A 173 9.28 16.38 -2.00
C LEU A 173 8.86 17.30 -3.15
N TRP A 174 7.54 17.41 -3.36
CA TRP A 174 6.93 18.18 -4.42
C TRP A 174 5.86 19.11 -3.87
N ASP A 175 5.85 20.37 -4.29
CA ASP A 175 4.75 21.31 -4.08
C ASP A 175 4.06 21.59 -5.41
N ILE A 176 2.78 21.24 -5.53
CA ILE A 176 2.00 21.40 -6.75
C ILE A 176 1.82 22.89 -7.12
N ARG A 177 1.88 23.77 -6.14
CA ARG A 177 1.73 25.24 -6.31
C ARG A 177 2.98 25.90 -6.89
N ALA A 178 4.11 25.23 -6.80
CA ALA A 178 5.39 25.78 -7.25
C ALA A 178 5.38 25.98 -8.77
N LYS A 179 5.60 27.22 -9.20
CA LYS A 179 5.73 27.53 -10.62
C LYS A 179 7.16 27.24 -11.07
N HIS A 180 7.29 26.26 -11.95
CA HIS A 180 8.60 25.92 -12.51
C HIS A 180 8.76 26.56 -13.90
N PRO A 181 9.91 27.22 -14.20
CA PRO A 181 10.19 27.66 -15.55
C PRO A 181 10.27 26.43 -16.48
N HIS A 182 9.68 26.55 -17.67
CA HIS A 182 9.71 25.53 -18.72
C HIS A 182 8.84 24.29 -18.53
N ASP A 183 7.70 24.38 -17.85
CA ASP A 183 6.70 23.28 -17.69
C ASP A 183 7.25 21.94 -17.18
N HIS A 184 8.45 21.93 -16.60
CA HIS A 184 9.04 20.73 -16.01
C HIS A 184 9.15 20.89 -14.50
N PRO A 185 8.20 20.34 -13.73
CA PRO A 185 8.28 20.36 -12.27
C PRO A 185 9.59 19.73 -11.77
N LYS A 186 10.27 20.44 -10.87
CA LYS A 186 11.45 19.92 -10.14
C LYS A 186 11.06 19.72 -8.70
N PRO A 187 11.67 18.72 -8.02
CA PRO A 187 11.42 18.55 -6.59
C PRO A 187 11.95 19.76 -5.79
N ASP A 188 11.14 20.22 -4.83
CA ASP A 188 11.50 21.30 -3.92
C ASP A 188 12.59 20.89 -2.93
N SER A 189 12.60 19.61 -2.57
CA SER A 189 13.60 19.01 -1.69
C SER A 189 13.75 17.52 -2.01
N GLY A 190 14.88 16.92 -1.57
CA GLY A 190 15.11 15.50 -1.77
C GLY A 190 16.02 14.89 -0.73
N ILE A 191 15.75 13.64 -0.38
CA ILE A 191 16.59 12.79 0.44
C ILE A 191 17.22 11.77 -0.49
N TYR A 192 18.48 11.99 -0.83
CA TYR A 192 19.21 11.12 -1.74
C TYR A 192 19.78 9.92 -1.00
N ASN A 193 19.68 8.74 -1.64
CA ASN A 193 20.16 7.47 -1.08
C ASN A 193 19.62 7.20 0.34
N ALA A 194 18.32 7.43 0.54
CA ALA A 194 17.69 7.38 1.85
C ALA A 194 17.88 6.02 2.56
N HIS A 195 17.93 4.92 1.81
CA HIS A 195 18.13 3.55 2.29
C HIS A 195 19.41 2.90 1.73
N GLY A 196 20.45 3.69 1.47
CA GLY A 196 21.76 3.17 1.05
C GLY A 196 22.46 2.44 2.21
N THR A 197 23.16 1.36 1.89
CA THR A 197 24.05 0.69 2.84
C THR A 197 25.47 1.17 2.59
N THR A 198 26.03 1.98 3.51
CA THR A 198 27.45 2.23 3.56
C THR A 198 28.16 0.99 4.06
N LYS A 199 28.78 0.24 3.17
CA LYS A 199 29.84 -0.69 3.59
C LYS A 199 31.02 0.18 4.01
N VAL A 200 31.24 0.34 5.31
CA VAL A 200 32.51 0.84 5.85
C VAL A 200 33.57 -0.17 5.43
N LEU A 201 34.25 0.11 4.33
CA LEU A 201 35.48 -0.58 4.00
C LEU A 201 36.51 -0.14 5.04
N THR A 202 36.69 -0.94 6.08
CA THR A 202 37.91 -0.90 6.90
C THR A 202 39.07 -1.28 6.01
N SER A 203 39.64 -0.31 5.31
CA SER A 203 40.90 -0.48 4.61
C SER A 203 42.01 -0.46 5.65
N HIS A 204 42.52 -1.62 6.01
CA HIS A 204 43.86 -1.72 6.57
C HIS A 204 44.87 -1.27 5.48
N ASN A 205 45.61 -0.22 5.80
CA ASN A 205 46.90 0.22 5.29
C ASN A 205 47.18 0.14 3.77
N SER A 206 47.24 1.32 3.17
CA SER A 206 48.43 1.68 2.37
C SER A 206 48.46 3.18 2.05
N SER A 207 49.54 3.77 2.44
CA SER A 207 49.99 5.14 2.17
C SER A 207 50.13 5.42 0.66
N ARG A 208 49.44 6.45 0.13
CA ARG A 208 49.91 7.49 -0.82
C ARG A 208 48.76 8.31 -1.38
N PRO A 209 48.82 9.63 -1.40
CA PRO A 209 47.78 10.47 -1.96
C PRO A 209 47.90 10.61 -3.45
N ARG A 210 46.91 10.18 -4.21
CA ARG A 210 46.72 10.58 -5.60
C ARG A 210 45.32 11.10 -5.79
N CYS A 211 45.28 12.39 -6.14
CA CYS A 211 44.08 13.07 -6.60
C CYS A 211 43.46 12.29 -7.79
N ARG A 212 42.36 11.58 -7.55
CA ARG A 212 41.56 10.96 -8.60
C ARG A 212 40.11 11.41 -8.42
N ARG A 213 39.55 11.94 -9.53
CA ARG A 213 38.12 12.10 -9.71
C ARG A 213 37.42 10.90 -9.10
N ARG A 214 36.54 11.11 -8.12
CA ARG A 214 35.70 10.06 -7.56
C ARG A 214 34.77 9.53 -8.67
N SER A 215 35.19 8.48 -9.35
CA SER A 215 34.25 7.55 -9.94
C SER A 215 33.52 6.89 -8.79
N LEU A 216 32.20 6.90 -8.81
CA LEU A 216 31.34 6.14 -7.91
C LEU A 216 31.91 4.73 -7.78
N ILE A 217 32.26 4.35 -6.55
CA ILE A 217 32.80 3.03 -6.23
C ILE A 217 31.70 2.02 -6.60
N SER A 218 31.95 1.18 -7.57
CA SER A 218 31.08 0.11 -8.00
C SER A 218 30.87 -0.86 -6.83
N GLY A 219 29.74 -0.78 -6.15
CA GLY A 219 29.38 -1.66 -5.03
C GLY A 219 28.21 -1.23 -4.18
N GLU A 220 27.87 0.06 -4.16
CA GLU A 220 26.71 0.55 -3.45
C GLU A 220 25.47 0.48 -4.37
N ARG A 221 24.68 -0.56 -4.22
CA ARG A 221 23.36 -0.60 -4.85
C ARG A 221 22.45 0.29 -4.03
N ALA A 222 21.90 1.35 -4.65
CA ALA A 222 20.80 2.09 -4.10
C ALA A 222 19.68 1.12 -3.73
N GLN A 223 19.17 1.20 -2.50
CA GLN A 223 18.09 0.34 -2.06
C GLN A 223 16.75 0.97 -2.41
N SER A 224 15.88 0.20 -3.05
CA SER A 224 14.54 0.65 -3.43
C SER A 224 13.76 1.12 -2.21
N ILE A 225 13.13 2.28 -2.31
CA ILE A 225 12.09 2.71 -1.37
C ILE A 225 10.84 1.91 -1.71
N THR A 226 10.28 1.22 -0.72
CA THR A 226 9.09 0.37 -0.90
C THR A 226 7.84 0.92 -0.24
N GLY A 227 8.00 1.76 0.76
CA GLY A 227 6.87 2.37 1.45
C GLY A 227 7.21 3.73 2.03
N LEU A 228 6.24 4.63 1.95
CA LEU A 228 6.26 5.98 2.54
C LEU A 228 4.94 6.22 3.28
N VAL A 229 5.00 6.88 4.42
CA VAL A 229 3.83 7.36 5.13
C VAL A 229 4.17 8.59 5.97
N PHE A 230 3.29 9.57 6.00
CA PHE A 230 3.40 10.69 6.91
C PHE A 230 2.81 10.35 8.27
N GLN A 231 3.53 10.64 9.34
CA GLN A 231 2.99 10.64 10.70
C GLN A 231 2.23 11.93 10.95
N ASP A 232 2.82 13.04 10.59
CA ASP A 232 2.28 14.39 10.58
C ASP A 232 2.91 15.16 9.40
N ASP A 233 2.60 16.45 9.25
CA ASP A 233 3.09 17.23 8.12
C ASP A 233 4.62 17.37 8.07
N ASP A 234 5.26 17.30 9.22
CA ASP A 234 6.71 17.49 9.36
C ASP A 234 7.49 16.17 9.46
N THR A 235 6.80 15.05 9.69
CA THR A 235 7.44 13.76 9.98
C THR A 235 7.05 12.71 8.93
N LEU A 236 8.03 12.36 8.10
CA LEU A 236 7.91 11.30 7.11
C LEU A 236 8.58 10.02 7.60
N ILE A 237 7.95 8.88 7.34
CA ILE A 237 8.50 7.55 7.63
C ILE A 237 8.70 6.81 6.32
N SER A 238 9.86 6.19 6.15
CA SER A 238 10.20 5.39 4.97
C SER A 238 10.73 4.02 5.32
N CYS A 239 10.50 3.06 4.43
CA CYS A 239 11.13 1.75 4.48
C CYS A 239 11.70 1.37 3.11
N GLY A 240 12.63 0.44 3.11
CA GLY A 240 13.34 0.01 1.91
C GLY A 240 13.42 -1.50 1.75
N ALA A 241 13.85 -1.93 0.56
CA ALA A 241 13.86 -3.32 0.15
C ALA A 241 14.97 -4.17 0.77
N GLY A 242 15.97 -3.59 1.45
CA GLY A 242 17.13 -4.42 1.78
C GLY A 242 18.03 -3.93 2.91
N ASP A 243 17.81 -2.78 3.52
CA ASP A 243 18.62 -2.30 4.65
C ASP A 243 18.07 -2.75 6.02
N GLY A 244 16.86 -3.31 6.04
CA GLY A 244 16.20 -3.78 7.27
C GLY A 244 15.95 -2.68 8.31
N VAL A 245 15.88 -1.42 7.88
CA VAL A 245 15.72 -0.26 8.76
C VAL A 245 14.54 0.56 8.29
N ILE A 246 13.71 0.97 9.23
CA ILE A 246 12.67 1.96 9.00
C ILE A 246 13.23 3.31 9.48
N LYS A 247 13.11 4.34 8.66
CA LYS A 247 13.71 5.65 8.92
C LYS A 247 12.64 6.73 9.06
N VAL A 248 12.82 7.59 10.05
CA VAL A 248 11.93 8.73 10.33
C VAL A 248 12.69 10.01 9.99
N TRP A 249 12.09 10.86 9.17
CA TRP A 249 12.68 12.07 8.62
C TRP A 249 11.96 13.32 9.12
N ASP A 250 12.69 14.38 9.38
CA ASP A 250 12.15 15.71 9.67
C ASP A 250 12.08 16.50 8.36
N MET A 251 10.89 16.68 7.79
CA MET A 251 10.69 17.31 6.48
C MET A 251 10.92 18.83 6.47
N ARG A 252 11.15 19.46 7.63
CA ARG A 252 11.58 20.86 7.74
C ARG A 252 13.06 21.03 7.42
N LYS A 253 13.84 19.94 7.39
CA LYS A 253 15.27 19.97 7.11
C LYS A 253 15.52 19.84 5.61
N HIS A 254 16.42 20.66 5.10
CA HIS A 254 16.92 20.55 3.73
C HIS A 254 18.06 19.54 3.65
N TYR A 255 17.78 18.34 3.17
CA TYR A 255 18.77 17.27 3.04
C TYR A 255 19.70 17.44 1.83
N THR A 256 19.34 18.27 0.86
CA THR A 256 20.13 18.54 -0.36
C THR A 256 21.39 19.38 -0.13
N ILE A 257 21.44 20.15 0.95
CA ILE A 257 22.54 21.10 1.22
C ILE A 257 23.78 20.40 1.81
N HIS A 258 23.62 19.22 2.38
CA HIS A 258 24.70 18.51 3.04
C HIS A 258 25.24 17.40 2.15
N LYS A 259 26.52 17.50 1.75
CA LYS A 259 27.26 16.41 1.04
C LYS A 259 27.48 15.15 1.88
N LYS A 260 26.98 15.10 3.11
CA LYS A 260 26.99 13.94 4.00
C LYS A 260 25.73 13.13 3.79
N GLU A 261 25.79 11.83 4.07
CA GLU A 261 24.63 10.96 4.09
C GLU A 261 23.49 11.57 4.90
N PRO A 262 22.24 11.51 4.42
CA PRO A 262 21.12 12.05 5.14
C PRO A 262 20.94 11.26 6.45
N LEU A 263 20.91 11.97 7.58
CA LEU A 263 20.70 11.36 8.89
C LEU A 263 19.23 11.42 9.26
N PRO A 264 18.57 10.28 9.44
CA PRO A 264 17.19 10.24 9.91
C PRO A 264 17.08 10.78 11.34
N LYS A 265 15.91 11.31 11.69
CA LYS A 265 15.60 11.75 13.05
C LYS A 265 15.56 10.56 14.03
N HIS A 266 14.92 9.47 13.62
CA HIS A 266 14.84 8.21 14.35
C HIS A 266 14.97 7.04 13.39
N THR A 267 15.30 5.88 13.93
CA THR A 267 15.35 4.60 13.20
C THR A 267 14.72 3.50 14.03
N PHE A 268 13.92 2.68 13.38
CA PHE A 268 13.46 1.43 13.98
C PHE A 268 14.22 0.29 13.32
N LYS A 269 14.67 -0.64 14.13
CA LYS A 269 15.40 -1.80 13.69
C LYS A 269 14.49 -3.01 13.60
N TYR A 270 14.72 -3.79 12.59
CA TYR A 270 14.11 -5.09 12.46
C TYR A 270 14.75 -6.09 13.43
N LYS A 271 13.94 -6.92 14.07
CA LYS A 271 14.38 -7.88 15.07
C LYS A 271 14.98 -9.15 14.46
N GLY A 272 14.67 -9.47 13.22
CA GLY A 272 15.14 -10.64 12.51
C GLY A 272 16.49 -10.44 11.80
N ASN A 273 16.84 -11.37 10.93
CA ASN A 273 18.09 -11.34 10.17
C ASN A 273 17.96 -10.34 8.99
N SER A 274 18.21 -9.08 9.26
CA SER A 274 17.83 -7.90 8.47
C SER A 274 18.43 -7.80 7.06
N THR A 275 19.45 -8.58 6.76
CA THR A 275 20.14 -8.51 5.45
C THR A 275 19.45 -9.33 4.36
N GLN A 276 18.52 -10.20 4.73
CA GLN A 276 17.83 -11.11 3.81
C GLN A 276 16.43 -10.63 3.42
N TYR A 277 15.75 -9.90 4.30
CA TYR A 277 14.34 -9.56 4.16
C TYR A 277 14.16 -8.04 4.14
N GLY A 278 13.43 -7.54 3.15
CA GLY A 278 13.04 -6.15 3.04
C GLY A 278 11.60 -5.92 3.51
N PHE A 279 11.24 -4.67 3.65
CA PHE A 279 9.86 -4.27 3.94
C PHE A 279 9.10 -4.03 2.65
N THR A 280 7.80 -4.35 2.65
CA THR A 280 6.95 -4.24 1.46
C THR A 280 5.97 -3.08 1.55
N SER A 281 5.40 -2.83 2.72
CA SER A 281 4.46 -1.74 2.91
C SER A 281 4.46 -1.18 4.32
N LEU A 282 4.01 0.08 4.43
CA LEU A 282 3.77 0.79 5.68
C LEU A 282 2.29 1.12 5.80
N ALA A 283 1.72 0.91 6.97
CA ALA A 283 0.39 1.39 7.32
C ALA A 283 0.44 2.09 8.68
N ILE A 284 -0.23 3.23 8.80
CA ILE A 284 -0.27 3.98 10.05
C ILE A 284 -1.70 3.96 10.61
N CYS A 285 -1.84 3.80 11.93
CA CYS A 285 -3.16 3.84 12.55
C CYS A 285 -3.79 5.23 12.42
N PRO A 286 -5.13 5.35 12.47
CA PRO A 286 -5.82 6.63 12.35
C PRO A 286 -5.39 7.67 13.41
N SER A 287 -4.99 7.21 14.60
CA SER A 287 -4.43 8.08 15.64
C SER A 287 -2.98 8.52 15.38
N ARG A 288 -2.32 7.96 14.34
CA ARG A 288 -0.92 8.22 13.95
C ARG A 288 0.13 7.94 15.05
N LEU A 289 -0.24 7.10 16.02
CA LEU A 289 0.63 6.72 17.14
C LEU A 289 1.27 5.35 16.98
N ILE A 290 0.75 4.51 16.07
CA ILE A 290 1.25 3.16 15.83
C ILE A 290 1.47 2.98 14.33
N LEU A 291 2.67 2.52 13.99
CA LEU A 291 3.08 2.14 12.64
C LEU A 291 3.04 0.62 12.51
N TYR A 292 2.46 0.13 11.44
CA TYR A 292 2.50 -1.27 11.03
C TYR A 292 3.39 -1.42 9.80
N VAL A 293 4.28 -2.38 9.83
CA VAL A 293 5.30 -2.58 8.80
C VAL A 293 5.27 -4.02 8.33
N ASN A 294 4.87 -4.23 7.09
CA ASN A 294 4.82 -5.55 6.49
C ASN A 294 6.23 -5.94 6.00
N CYS A 295 6.70 -7.11 6.39
CA CYS A 295 8.02 -7.61 6.09
C CYS A 295 7.96 -8.93 5.31
N ARG A 296 8.96 -9.17 4.46
CA ARG A 296 9.09 -10.39 3.66
C ARG A 296 9.45 -11.65 4.47
N ASP A 297 9.59 -11.53 5.77
CA ASP A 297 9.75 -12.68 6.68
C ASP A 297 8.40 -13.27 7.15
N ASN A 298 7.30 -12.88 6.49
CA ASN A 298 5.93 -13.32 6.80
C ASN A 298 5.40 -12.78 8.14
N VAL A 299 5.92 -11.64 8.61
CA VAL A 299 5.49 -10.99 9.83
C VAL A 299 5.19 -9.51 9.57
N ILE A 300 4.12 -9.01 10.16
CA ILE A 300 3.85 -7.58 10.26
C ILE A 300 4.23 -7.11 11.66
N TYR A 301 5.13 -6.14 11.73
CA TYR A 301 5.61 -5.56 12.98
C TYR A 301 4.88 -4.26 13.30
N SER A 302 4.54 -4.03 14.57
CA SER A 302 4.03 -2.72 14.99
C SER A 302 5.03 -1.96 15.85
N TYR A 303 5.13 -0.65 15.65
CA TYR A 303 6.04 0.25 16.37
C TYR A 303 5.30 1.43 16.96
N ASN A 304 5.74 1.88 18.15
CA ASN A 304 5.19 3.05 18.81
C ASN A 304 5.87 4.32 18.27
N LEU A 305 5.08 5.22 17.69
CA LEU A 305 5.54 6.49 17.16
C LEU A 305 5.56 7.63 18.20
N SER A 306 5.00 7.42 19.39
CA SER A 306 5.07 8.43 20.47
C SER A 306 6.41 8.38 21.18
N SER A 307 6.92 7.17 21.43
CA SER A 307 8.20 6.97 22.14
C SER A 307 9.39 6.74 21.22
N TYR A 308 9.15 6.41 19.95
CA TYR A 308 10.15 5.98 18.97
C TYR A 308 11.08 4.86 19.50
N ASN A 309 10.52 3.97 20.32
CA ASN A 309 11.27 2.81 20.76
C ASN A 309 11.70 1.96 19.55
N GLN A 310 12.98 1.59 19.50
CA GLN A 310 13.55 0.85 18.36
C GLN A 310 13.00 -0.57 18.21
N ASN A 311 12.47 -1.15 19.28
CA ASN A 311 11.93 -2.51 19.25
C ASN A 311 10.44 -2.50 18.87
N PRO A 312 9.97 -3.50 18.12
CA PRO A 312 8.55 -3.64 17.83
C PRO A 312 7.75 -3.89 19.13
N MET A 313 6.53 -3.35 19.17
CA MET A 313 5.58 -3.57 20.26
C MET A 313 4.88 -4.91 20.13
N ALA A 314 4.55 -5.31 18.90
CA ALA A 314 3.79 -6.52 18.62
C ALA A 314 4.13 -7.07 17.23
N GLU A 315 3.83 -8.35 17.06
CA GLU A 315 4.06 -9.13 15.84
C GLU A 315 2.74 -9.78 15.40
N TYR A 316 2.44 -9.72 14.09
CA TYR A 316 1.27 -10.35 13.46
C TYR A 316 1.77 -11.29 12.37
N TYR A 317 1.41 -12.55 12.45
CA TYR A 317 1.90 -13.62 11.57
C TYR A 317 0.75 -14.44 11.02
N GLY A 318 1.05 -15.35 10.07
CA GLY A 318 0.08 -16.29 9.50
C GLY A 318 -0.28 -16.03 8.05
N HIS A 319 0.18 -14.91 7.45
CA HIS A 319 0.20 -14.71 6.02
C HIS A 319 1.58 -15.08 5.45
N ARG A 320 1.67 -15.20 4.12
CA ARG A 320 2.93 -15.34 3.39
C ARG A 320 3.24 -14.05 2.62
N ASN A 321 4.49 -13.65 2.64
CA ASN A 321 4.95 -12.45 1.95
C ASN A 321 6.32 -12.70 1.29
N GLU A 322 6.30 -13.27 0.11
CA GLU A 322 7.51 -13.61 -0.65
C GLU A 322 7.83 -12.58 -1.75
N SER A 323 6.89 -11.67 -2.05
CA SER A 323 7.04 -10.61 -3.05
C SER A 323 7.21 -9.23 -2.41
N TYR A 324 7.58 -8.23 -3.22
CA TYR A 324 7.64 -6.82 -2.76
C TYR A 324 6.36 -6.04 -3.03
N TYR A 325 5.30 -6.71 -3.46
CA TYR A 325 4.06 -6.05 -3.89
C TYR A 325 2.93 -6.15 -2.87
N VAL A 326 3.04 -7.05 -1.89
CA VAL A 326 2.02 -7.25 -0.86
C VAL A 326 1.87 -6.00 0.01
N LYS A 327 0.69 -5.41 -0.05
CA LYS A 327 0.32 -4.22 0.73
C LYS A 327 -0.58 -4.59 1.90
N SER A 328 -0.57 -3.73 2.91
CA SER A 328 -1.45 -3.82 4.07
C SER A 328 -2.12 -2.48 4.35
N CYS A 329 -3.31 -2.52 4.94
CA CYS A 329 -4.05 -1.35 5.37
C CYS A 329 -4.75 -1.60 6.71
N LEU A 330 -5.27 -0.54 7.30
CA LEU A 330 -6.05 -0.59 8.54
C LEU A 330 -7.51 -0.25 8.27
N SER A 331 -8.39 -0.80 9.10
CA SER A 331 -9.76 -0.32 9.16
C SER A 331 -9.81 1.15 9.62
N PRO A 332 -10.82 1.93 9.24
CA PRO A 332 -10.92 3.35 9.61
C PRO A 332 -10.91 3.61 11.11
N ASP A 333 -11.34 2.66 11.92
CA ASP A 333 -11.30 2.72 13.39
C ASP A 333 -9.98 2.22 13.99
N GLY A 334 -9.05 1.72 13.16
CA GLY A 334 -7.75 1.20 13.56
C GLY A 334 -7.78 -0.12 14.32
N LYS A 335 -8.93 -0.78 14.44
CA LYS A 335 -9.06 -2.02 15.21
C LYS A 335 -8.67 -3.27 14.45
N TYR A 336 -8.68 -3.21 13.12
CA TYR A 336 -8.37 -4.32 12.24
C TYR A 336 -7.24 -3.97 11.30
N LEU A 337 -6.34 -4.91 11.13
CA LEU A 337 -5.27 -4.89 10.16
C LEU A 337 -5.61 -5.88 9.05
N LEU A 338 -5.56 -5.44 7.81
CA LEU A 338 -5.80 -6.24 6.61
C LEU A 338 -4.52 -6.28 5.79
N SER A 339 -4.13 -7.44 5.31
CA SER A 339 -2.99 -7.62 4.40
C SER A 339 -3.33 -8.61 3.31
N GLY A 340 -2.80 -8.35 2.12
CA GLY A 340 -2.66 -9.36 1.09
C GLY A 340 -1.66 -10.45 1.50
N SER A 341 -1.50 -11.44 0.64
CA SER A 341 -0.59 -12.57 0.87
C SER A 341 -0.25 -13.26 -0.45
N THR A 342 0.88 -13.93 -0.50
CA THR A 342 1.32 -14.71 -1.68
C THR A 342 0.67 -16.10 -1.78
N ASP A 343 -0.21 -16.46 -0.84
CA ASP A 343 -0.90 -17.75 -0.75
C ASP A 343 -2.37 -17.69 -1.17
N GLU A 344 -2.76 -16.76 -2.04
CA GLU A 344 -4.11 -16.62 -2.62
C GLU A 344 -5.17 -16.01 -1.68
N PHE A 345 -4.82 -15.70 -0.41
CA PHE A 345 -5.76 -15.16 0.57
C PHE A 345 -5.43 -13.72 0.97
N ALA A 346 -6.43 -12.99 1.46
CA ALA A 346 -6.20 -11.81 2.28
C ALA A 346 -6.54 -12.14 3.73
N TYR A 347 -5.75 -11.61 4.65
CA TYR A 347 -5.87 -11.92 6.07
C TYR A 347 -6.24 -10.70 6.89
N ILE A 348 -7.03 -10.92 7.94
CA ILE A 348 -7.44 -9.87 8.87
C ILE A 348 -7.07 -10.25 10.30
N TRP A 349 -6.40 -9.32 10.98
CA TRP A 349 -6.03 -9.42 12.39
C TRP A 349 -6.78 -8.36 13.20
N LYS A 350 -6.97 -8.65 14.48
CA LYS A 350 -7.39 -7.63 15.45
C LYS A 350 -6.16 -6.95 16.04
N THR A 351 -6.04 -5.62 15.88
CA THR A 351 -4.84 -4.87 16.31
C THR A 351 -4.60 -4.95 17.82
N SER A 352 -5.65 -5.11 18.63
CA SER A 352 -5.56 -5.28 20.07
C SER A 352 -5.14 -6.69 20.52
N LYS A 353 -5.07 -7.66 19.59
CA LYS A 353 -4.69 -9.05 19.89
C LYS A 353 -3.61 -9.49 18.90
N PRO A 354 -2.33 -9.20 19.19
CA PRO A 354 -1.20 -9.66 18.36
C PRO A 354 -1.20 -11.18 18.20
N GLY A 355 -0.55 -11.65 17.13
CA GLY A 355 -0.44 -13.07 16.84
C GLY A 355 -1.06 -13.44 15.50
N GLY A 356 -1.78 -14.57 15.46
CA GLY A 356 -2.41 -15.08 14.24
C GLY A 356 -3.63 -14.27 13.79
N PRO A 357 -4.01 -14.37 12.49
CA PRO A 357 -5.18 -13.70 11.96
C PRO A 357 -6.46 -14.29 12.55
N ILE A 358 -7.51 -13.47 12.59
CA ILE A 358 -8.83 -13.90 13.07
C ILE A 358 -9.65 -14.56 11.97
N PHE A 359 -9.42 -14.16 10.71
CA PHE A 359 -10.01 -14.82 9.55
C PHE A 359 -9.26 -14.49 8.25
N LYS A 360 -9.59 -15.23 7.20
CA LYS A 360 -9.08 -15.07 5.84
C LYS A 360 -10.23 -14.88 4.87
N LEU A 361 -9.94 -14.15 3.79
CA LEU A 361 -10.84 -13.95 2.66
C LEU A 361 -10.39 -14.90 1.53
N CYS A 362 -11.26 -15.87 1.21
CA CYS A 362 -11.01 -16.89 0.20
C CYS A 362 -11.79 -16.56 -1.07
N GLY A 363 -11.14 -16.52 -2.22
CA GLY A 363 -11.80 -16.23 -3.50
C GLY A 363 -10.85 -15.95 -4.65
N HIS A 364 -9.65 -15.50 -4.36
CA HIS A 364 -8.59 -15.34 -5.36
C HIS A 364 -7.89 -16.65 -5.66
N THR A 365 -7.19 -16.72 -6.79
CA THR A 365 -6.49 -17.91 -7.28
C THR A 365 -4.99 -17.71 -7.40
N GLU A 366 -4.52 -16.49 -7.15
CA GLU A 366 -3.11 -16.09 -7.23
C GLU A 366 -2.78 -15.13 -6.07
N GLU A 367 -1.58 -14.55 -6.08
CA GLU A 367 -1.09 -13.61 -5.05
C GLU A 367 -2.00 -12.40 -4.88
N VAL A 368 -2.47 -12.14 -3.66
CA VAL A 368 -3.22 -10.93 -3.32
C VAL A 368 -2.22 -9.82 -2.99
N THR A 369 -2.05 -8.89 -3.92
CA THR A 369 -1.02 -7.85 -3.83
C THR A 369 -1.50 -6.57 -3.18
N SER A 370 -2.72 -6.13 -3.44
CA SER A 370 -3.26 -4.88 -2.92
C SER A 370 -4.56 -5.08 -2.18
N VAL A 371 -4.71 -4.33 -1.10
CA VAL A 371 -5.90 -4.36 -0.25
C VAL A 371 -6.29 -2.94 0.13
N ALA A 372 -7.58 -2.69 0.19
CA ALA A 372 -8.13 -1.39 0.60
C ALA A 372 -9.35 -1.58 1.50
N TRP A 373 -9.50 -0.67 2.46
CA TRP A 373 -10.66 -0.57 3.32
C TRP A 373 -11.34 0.76 3.07
N LYS A 374 -12.66 0.73 2.86
CA LYS A 374 -13.45 1.94 2.66
C LYS A 374 -13.35 2.85 3.89
N PRO A 375 -13.00 4.13 3.73
CA PRO A 375 -12.70 5.01 4.86
C PRO A 375 -13.93 5.46 5.65
N TYR A 376 -15.10 5.55 5.01
CA TYR A 376 -16.32 6.05 5.62
C TYR A 376 -17.54 5.19 5.24
N GLY A 377 -18.60 5.28 6.02
CA GLY A 377 -19.86 4.61 5.75
C GLY A 377 -19.87 3.13 6.10
N GLU A 378 -20.58 2.32 5.31
CA GLU A 378 -20.63 0.88 5.50
C GLU A 378 -19.27 0.25 5.22
N PRO A 379 -18.85 -0.76 6.03
CA PRO A 379 -17.59 -1.44 5.81
C PRO A 379 -17.57 -2.21 4.48
N VAL A 380 -16.69 -1.78 3.61
CA VAL A 380 -16.39 -2.45 2.33
C VAL A 380 -14.89 -2.67 2.24
N ILE A 381 -14.50 -3.84 1.79
CA ILE A 381 -13.11 -4.21 1.53
C ILE A 381 -12.94 -4.44 0.03
N ALA A 382 -11.85 -3.97 -0.53
CA ALA A 382 -11.41 -4.32 -1.87
C ALA A 382 -10.08 -5.08 -1.77
N THR A 383 -9.96 -6.14 -2.56
CA THR A 383 -8.72 -6.92 -2.71
C THR A 383 -8.39 -7.07 -4.18
N ALA A 384 -7.13 -6.89 -4.54
CA ALA A 384 -6.63 -7.03 -5.91
C ALA A 384 -5.55 -8.11 -5.96
N CYS A 385 -5.53 -8.86 -7.05
CA CYS A 385 -4.76 -10.08 -7.18
C CYS A 385 -4.05 -10.15 -8.54
N ASP A 386 -3.01 -10.97 -8.61
CA ASP A 386 -2.29 -11.29 -9.83
C ASP A 386 -3.09 -12.22 -10.78
N ASP A 387 -4.31 -12.62 -10.40
CA ASP A 387 -5.26 -13.27 -11.33
C ASP A 387 -5.88 -12.28 -12.35
N GLY A 388 -5.55 -10.99 -12.26
CA GLY A 388 -6.09 -9.92 -13.09
C GLY A 388 -7.42 -9.35 -12.57
N TYR A 389 -7.91 -9.85 -11.46
CA TYR A 389 -9.19 -9.45 -10.90
C TYR A 389 -9.05 -8.79 -9.55
N HIS A 390 -9.99 -7.91 -9.26
CA HIS A 390 -10.23 -7.43 -7.91
C HIS A 390 -11.59 -7.89 -7.42
N ARG A 391 -11.73 -8.00 -6.12
CA ARG A 391 -12.97 -8.40 -5.45
C ARG A 391 -13.40 -7.37 -4.45
N ILE A 392 -14.70 -7.13 -4.42
CA ILE A 392 -15.35 -6.24 -3.45
C ILE A 392 -16.09 -7.10 -2.44
N TRP A 393 -15.77 -6.94 -1.18
CA TRP A 393 -16.31 -7.69 -0.05
C TRP A 393 -17.23 -6.80 0.76
N ARG A 394 -18.50 -7.23 0.90
CA ARG A 394 -19.53 -6.52 1.67
C ARG A 394 -20.22 -7.47 2.62
N VAL A 395 -20.83 -6.92 3.65
CA VAL A 395 -21.78 -7.65 4.49
C VAL A 395 -23.03 -7.93 3.65
N GLY A 396 -23.36 -9.20 3.45
CA GLY A 396 -24.52 -9.61 2.66
C GLY A 396 -25.85 -9.16 3.28
N LEU A 397 -26.84 -8.89 2.45
CA LEU A 397 -28.22 -8.65 2.91
C LEU A 397 -28.87 -9.98 3.31
N GLU A 398 -29.63 -9.96 4.40
CA GLU A 398 -30.29 -11.19 4.95
C GLU A 398 -31.37 -11.80 4.05
N ASN A 399 -31.80 -11.10 3.00
CA ASN A 399 -32.89 -11.53 2.10
C ASN A 399 -32.38 -11.72 0.67
N LYS A 400 -31.68 -12.82 0.40
CA LYS A 400 -31.63 -13.35 -0.97
C LYS A 400 -32.80 -14.32 -1.13
N GLY A 401 -33.71 -14.01 -2.05
CA GLY A 401 -34.76 -14.95 -2.46
C GLY A 401 -34.11 -16.27 -2.92
N GLU A 402 -34.75 -17.37 -2.65
CA GLU A 402 -34.30 -18.76 -2.94
C GLU A 402 -33.96 -19.05 -4.43
N ASN A 403 -34.08 -18.07 -5.32
CA ASN A 403 -33.93 -18.23 -6.77
C ASN A 403 -32.71 -17.58 -7.42
N ASP A 404 -31.86 -16.89 -6.65
CA ASP A 404 -30.62 -16.32 -7.19
C ASP A 404 -29.45 -17.28 -6.91
N GLU A 405 -29.19 -18.21 -7.81
CA GLU A 405 -27.92 -18.92 -7.95
C GLU A 405 -26.84 -17.94 -8.39
N ILE A 406 -26.51 -16.95 -7.54
CA ILE A 406 -25.33 -16.12 -7.75
C ILE A 406 -24.15 -16.97 -7.31
N GLU A 407 -23.31 -17.33 -8.24
CA GLU A 407 -22.04 -17.99 -8.00
C GLU A 407 -21.27 -17.21 -6.93
N VAL A 408 -21.05 -17.82 -5.76
CA VAL A 408 -20.36 -17.20 -4.64
C VAL A 408 -18.90 -17.06 -5.01
N GLN A 409 -18.47 -15.85 -5.37
CA GLN A 409 -17.11 -15.57 -5.84
C GLN A 409 -16.07 -15.52 -4.72
N GLY A 410 -16.45 -15.79 -3.50
CA GLY A 410 -15.56 -15.83 -2.35
C GLY A 410 -16.32 -15.98 -1.04
N ARG A 411 -15.57 -16.22 0.04
CA ARG A 411 -16.10 -16.33 1.40
C ARG A 411 -15.07 -15.91 2.43
N ALA A 412 -15.53 -15.39 3.55
CA ALA A 412 -14.68 -15.15 4.72
C ALA A 412 -14.70 -16.38 5.62
N GLU A 413 -13.53 -16.90 5.98
CA GLU A 413 -13.39 -18.07 6.85
C GLU A 413 -12.72 -17.68 8.17
N PRO A 414 -13.33 -18.04 9.33
CA PRO A 414 -12.69 -17.85 10.62
C PRO A 414 -11.47 -18.77 10.77
N ILE A 415 -10.41 -18.25 11.36
CA ILE A 415 -9.21 -19.02 11.67
C ILE A 415 -9.13 -19.22 13.17
N THR A 416 -9.21 -20.48 13.60
CA THR A 416 -8.91 -20.87 14.98
C THR A 416 -7.43 -21.24 15.07
N PHE A 417 -6.61 -20.31 15.56
CA PHE A 417 -5.22 -20.62 15.87
C PHE A 417 -5.16 -21.38 17.21
N THR A 418 -4.95 -22.68 17.16
CA THR A 418 -4.46 -23.44 18.29
C THR A 418 -2.95 -23.18 18.40
N MET A 419 -2.53 -22.43 19.41
CA MET A 419 -1.11 -22.27 19.71
C MET A 419 -0.48 -23.63 20.02
N HIS A 420 0.21 -24.23 19.06
CA HIS A 420 1.18 -25.26 19.36
C HIS A 420 2.48 -24.60 19.85
N PRO A 421 2.98 -24.93 21.06
CA PRO A 421 4.15 -24.28 21.64
C PRO A 421 5.51 -24.65 21.01
N GLN A 422 5.53 -25.27 19.83
CA GLN A 422 6.77 -25.76 19.21
C GLN A 422 6.84 -25.44 17.72
N GLN A 423 7.09 -24.18 17.39
CA GLN A 423 7.69 -23.83 16.07
C GLN A 423 8.64 -22.63 16.18
N SER A 424 9.51 -22.64 17.18
CA SER A 424 10.71 -21.79 17.24
C SER A 424 11.98 -22.62 17.04
N LYS A 425 12.05 -23.45 16.01
CA LYS A 425 13.32 -24.02 15.53
C LYS A 425 13.20 -24.42 14.07
N LEU A 426 13.89 -23.66 13.24
CA LEU A 426 14.57 -24.04 12.01
C LEU A 426 13.97 -25.23 11.23
N GLU A 427 13.27 -24.96 10.15
CA GLU A 427 13.33 -25.84 9.00
C GLU A 427 14.27 -25.24 7.97
N SER A 428 15.36 -25.98 7.79
CA SER A 428 16.42 -25.76 6.82
C SER A 428 15.90 -25.97 5.39
N THR A 429 16.16 -25.01 4.53
CA THR A 429 16.30 -25.05 3.07
C THR A 429 15.59 -26.18 2.30
N PRO A 430 14.64 -25.87 1.44
CA PRO A 430 14.42 -26.64 0.22
C PRO A 430 15.32 -26.12 -0.89
N THR A 431 16.03 -27.03 -1.50
CA THR A 431 16.83 -26.89 -2.70
C THR A 431 16.02 -26.33 -3.87
N PHE A 432 16.56 -25.31 -4.50
CA PHE A 432 16.07 -24.72 -5.74
C PHE A 432 15.93 -25.76 -6.84
N SER A 433 14.73 -25.95 -7.34
CA SER A 433 14.49 -26.44 -8.69
C SER A 433 13.81 -25.32 -9.48
N GLY A 434 14.44 -24.96 -10.59
CA GLY A 434 14.27 -23.73 -11.33
C GLY A 434 12.86 -23.45 -11.83
N PHE A 435 12.42 -22.23 -11.60
CA PHE A 435 11.44 -21.57 -12.44
C PHE A 435 12.06 -20.34 -13.08
N LYS A 436 12.18 -20.42 -14.40
CA LYS A 436 12.46 -19.27 -15.24
C LYS A 436 11.23 -18.35 -15.20
N LYS A 437 11.28 -17.26 -14.44
CA LYS A 437 10.45 -16.09 -14.72
C LYS A 437 11.31 -15.08 -15.48
N SER A 438 10.93 -14.88 -16.71
CA SER A 438 11.43 -13.84 -17.60
C SER A 438 11.21 -12.46 -16.97
N HIS A 439 12.25 -11.72 -16.95
CA HIS A 439 12.42 -10.27 -16.89
C HIS A 439 11.14 -9.42 -16.94
N LEU A 440 10.80 -8.81 -15.83
CA LEU A 440 10.17 -7.50 -15.75
C LEU A 440 11.06 -6.61 -14.88
N PHE A 441 11.58 -5.60 -15.51
CA PHE A 441 12.63 -4.64 -15.11
C PHE A 441 12.26 -3.73 -13.95
#